data_4b93d061065abc3a7d9d623f8eb30719
#
_entry.id   4b93d061065abc3a7d9d623f8eb30719
#
_cell.length_a   1.000
_cell.length_b   1.000
_cell.length_c   1.000
_cell.angle_alpha   90.00
_cell.angle_beta   90.00
_cell.angle_gamma   90.00
#
_symmetry.space_group_name_H-M   'P 1'
#
loop_
_entity.id
_entity.type
_entity.pdbx_description
1 polymer ?
#
loop_
_entity_poly.entity_id
_entity_poly.type
_entity_poly.pdbx_seq_one_letter_code
_entity_poly.pdbx_strand_id
1 'polypeptide(L)'
;DEWMEEAFYVGEADCQKEMLLGFSGAVYYLNKAEKNFYITGNIENTLYFIPQIAENIAWIEIFKHREIPERELITQGKRLNPTVFEKIYDPLFSLKPNKGTDSVLENAASQTECTVKTHPGEIEKKVKNILEHCISYLKENTSHVYQPVLKYLVKYGNLEGFRYETRPHGFGINYEWLVRCGLACRYGIPEKIPFLKQAEKLGYKSAIYPK
;
A
#
# COMPACT_ATOMS: atom_id res chain seq x y z
N ASP A 1 16.61 -29.33 14.92
CA ASP A 1 16.31 -29.02 13.52
C ASP A 1 16.75 -27.60 13.15
N GLU A 2 17.98 -27.21 13.62
CA GLU A 2 18.59 -25.88 13.38
C GLU A 2 18.66 -25.50 11.88
N TRP A 3 18.94 -26.45 11.01
CA TRP A 3 19.01 -26.19 9.57
C TRP A 3 17.65 -25.81 8.94
N MET A 4 16.53 -26.25 9.54
CA MET A 4 15.18 -25.84 9.08
C MET A 4 14.87 -24.42 9.50
N GLU A 5 15.28 -23.98 10.68
CA GLU A 5 15.13 -22.60 11.12
C GLU A 5 15.98 -21.64 10.27
N GLU A 6 17.20 -22.04 9.90
CA GLU A 6 18.04 -21.27 8.98
C GLU A 6 17.45 -21.21 7.55
N ALA A 7 16.86 -22.30 7.06
CA ALA A 7 16.25 -22.36 5.73
C ALA A 7 15.02 -21.45 5.56
N PHE A 8 14.32 -21.15 6.65
CA PHE A 8 13.16 -20.24 6.67
C PHE A 8 13.49 -18.82 7.13
N TYR A 9 14.76 -18.52 7.41
CA TYR A 9 15.16 -17.18 7.80
C TYR A 9 15.22 -16.25 6.59
N VAL A 10 14.37 -15.22 6.62
CA VAL A 10 14.41 -14.14 5.64
C VAL A 10 15.34 -13.04 6.16
N GLY A 11 16.44 -12.80 5.45
CA GLY A 11 17.42 -11.79 5.81
C GLY A 11 16.83 -10.38 5.85
N GLU A 12 17.39 -9.51 6.70
CA GLU A 12 16.89 -8.13 6.85
C GLU A 12 16.90 -7.36 5.53
N ALA A 13 17.94 -7.54 4.70
CA ALA A 13 18.04 -6.89 3.40
C ALA A 13 16.94 -7.35 2.44
N ASP A 14 16.59 -8.65 2.47
CA ASP A 14 15.53 -9.20 1.64
C ASP A 14 14.15 -8.74 2.14
N CYS A 15 13.93 -8.72 3.45
CA CYS A 15 12.72 -8.14 4.04
C CYS A 15 12.53 -6.69 3.62
N GLN A 16 13.56 -5.88 3.68
CA GLN A 16 13.54 -4.47 3.26
C GLN A 16 13.20 -4.31 1.78
N LYS A 17 13.77 -5.17 0.93
CA LYS A 17 13.51 -5.20 -0.50
C LYS A 17 12.05 -5.56 -0.80
N GLU A 18 11.55 -6.61 -0.19
CA GLU A 18 10.20 -7.10 -0.39
C GLU A 18 9.14 -6.12 0.18
N MET A 19 9.41 -5.52 1.34
CA MET A 19 8.55 -4.45 1.86
C MET A 19 8.48 -3.26 0.90
N LEU A 20 9.60 -2.84 0.31
CA LEU A 20 9.60 -1.74 -0.65
C LEU A 20 8.82 -2.10 -1.93
N LEU A 21 8.91 -3.35 -2.38
CA LEU A 21 8.14 -3.84 -3.51
C LEU A 21 6.63 -3.80 -3.22
N GLY A 22 6.19 -4.37 -2.12
CA GLY A 22 4.79 -4.32 -1.68
C GLY A 22 4.30 -2.90 -1.50
N PHE A 23 5.12 -2.03 -0.90
CA PHE A 23 4.77 -0.63 -0.71
C PHE A 23 4.58 0.12 -2.04
N SER A 24 5.48 -0.10 -2.98
CA SER A 24 5.38 0.52 -4.32
C SER A 24 4.13 0.05 -5.05
N GLY A 25 3.77 -1.23 -4.92
CA GLY A 25 2.52 -1.78 -5.44
C GLY A 25 1.29 -1.17 -4.77
N ALA A 26 1.28 -1.08 -3.44
CA ALA A 26 0.18 -0.46 -2.71
C ALA A 26 -0.06 0.99 -3.11
N VAL A 27 1.02 1.79 -3.22
CA VAL A 27 0.93 3.20 -3.67
C VAL A 27 0.45 3.31 -5.12
N TYR A 28 0.91 2.41 -6.00
CA TYR A 28 0.44 2.40 -7.39
C TYR A 28 -1.07 2.16 -7.49
N TYR A 29 -1.58 1.14 -6.81
CA TYR A 29 -3.01 0.85 -6.82
C TYR A 29 -3.83 1.90 -6.07
N LEU A 30 -3.29 2.49 -4.99
CA LEU A 30 -3.92 3.60 -4.30
C LEU A 30 -4.10 4.81 -5.23
N ASN A 31 -3.08 5.20 -5.98
CA ASN A 31 -3.19 6.29 -6.95
C ASN A 31 -4.26 6.02 -8.01
N LYS A 32 -4.42 4.75 -8.46
CA LYS A 32 -5.49 4.34 -9.37
C LYS A 32 -6.86 4.44 -8.71
N ALA A 33 -6.98 3.96 -7.47
CA ALA A 33 -8.22 4.02 -6.71
C ALA A 33 -8.64 5.48 -6.44
N GLU A 34 -7.71 6.32 -5.98
CA GLU A 34 -7.96 7.76 -5.74
C GLU A 34 -8.39 8.49 -7.03
N LYS A 35 -7.72 8.23 -8.15
CA LYS A 35 -8.11 8.79 -9.45
C LYS A 35 -9.54 8.40 -9.82
N ASN A 36 -9.89 7.13 -9.67
CA ASN A 36 -11.24 6.66 -9.99
C ASN A 36 -12.27 7.24 -9.03
N PHE A 37 -11.96 7.35 -7.75
CA PHE A 37 -12.88 7.87 -6.76
C PHE A 37 -13.09 9.39 -6.88
N TYR A 38 -11.99 10.17 -6.84
CA TYR A 38 -12.08 11.64 -6.74
C TYR A 38 -12.21 12.35 -8.09
N ILE A 39 -11.70 11.78 -9.19
CA ILE A 39 -11.68 12.46 -10.48
C ILE A 39 -12.79 11.96 -11.39
N THR A 40 -12.98 10.63 -11.49
CA THR A 40 -13.97 10.06 -12.41
C THR A 40 -15.30 9.70 -11.75
N GLY A 41 -15.34 9.67 -10.40
CA GLY A 41 -16.53 9.23 -9.65
C GLY A 41 -16.88 7.75 -9.85
N ASN A 42 -15.94 6.95 -10.38
CA ASN A 42 -16.18 5.54 -10.68
C ASN A 42 -15.88 4.67 -9.45
N ILE A 43 -16.93 4.42 -8.66
CA ILE A 43 -16.84 3.62 -7.43
C ILE A 43 -16.49 2.16 -7.72
N GLU A 44 -17.03 1.58 -8.80
CA GLU A 44 -16.78 0.17 -9.15
C GLU A 44 -15.29 -0.07 -9.44
N ASN A 45 -14.70 0.77 -10.29
CA ASN A 45 -13.27 0.70 -10.54
C ASN A 45 -12.43 1.00 -9.28
N THR A 46 -12.91 1.87 -8.40
CA THR A 46 -12.24 2.12 -7.12
C THR A 46 -12.23 0.85 -6.27
N LEU A 47 -13.38 0.19 -6.13
CA LEU A 47 -13.53 -1.07 -5.39
C LEU A 47 -12.67 -2.19 -5.96
N TYR A 48 -12.46 -2.22 -7.28
CA TYR A 48 -11.56 -3.18 -7.93
C TYR A 48 -10.11 -3.06 -7.45
N PHE A 49 -9.64 -1.84 -7.16
CA PHE A 49 -8.25 -1.62 -6.74
C PHE A 49 -8.01 -1.83 -5.24
N ILE A 50 -9.04 -1.75 -4.40
CA ILE A 50 -8.87 -1.88 -2.93
C ILE A 50 -8.32 -3.25 -2.51
N PRO A 51 -8.78 -4.40 -3.04
CA PRO A 51 -8.17 -5.69 -2.74
C PRO A 51 -6.69 -5.76 -3.13
N GLN A 52 -6.30 -5.14 -4.25
CA GLN A 52 -4.91 -5.07 -4.69
C GLN A 52 -4.05 -4.26 -3.71
N ILE A 53 -4.60 -3.17 -3.15
CA ILE A 53 -3.93 -2.40 -2.10
C ILE A 53 -3.79 -3.27 -0.85
N ALA A 54 -4.85 -3.98 -0.44
CA ALA A 54 -4.84 -4.84 0.74
C ALA A 54 -3.83 -5.99 0.62
N GLU A 55 -3.72 -6.64 -0.55
CA GLU A 55 -2.71 -7.68 -0.81
C GLU A 55 -1.28 -7.14 -0.67
N ASN A 56 -1.02 -5.95 -1.21
CA ASN A 56 0.29 -5.32 -1.09
C ASN A 56 0.59 -4.86 0.35
N ILE A 57 -0.42 -4.44 1.11
CA ILE A 57 -0.28 -4.16 2.55
C ILE A 57 0.00 -5.46 3.32
N ALA A 58 -0.67 -6.56 2.98
CA ALA A 58 -0.38 -7.87 3.56
C ALA A 58 1.07 -8.29 3.31
N TRP A 59 1.56 -8.09 2.09
CA TRP A 59 2.96 -8.33 1.73
C TRP A 59 3.92 -7.54 2.64
N ILE A 60 3.64 -6.26 2.87
CA ILE A 60 4.44 -5.41 3.78
C ILE A 60 4.43 -5.98 5.21
N GLU A 61 3.26 -6.33 5.75
CA GLU A 61 3.17 -6.85 7.11
C GLU A 61 3.87 -8.20 7.27
N ILE A 62 3.78 -9.10 6.28
CA ILE A 62 4.45 -10.40 6.29
C ILE A 62 5.96 -10.22 6.42
N PHE A 63 6.57 -9.40 5.57
CA PHE A 63 8.01 -9.18 5.62
C PHE A 63 8.48 -8.31 6.80
N LYS A 64 7.62 -7.45 7.31
CA LYS A 64 7.86 -6.71 8.55
C LYS A 64 7.97 -7.65 9.76
N HIS A 65 7.24 -8.76 9.75
CA HIS A 65 7.32 -9.81 10.76
C HIS A 65 8.32 -10.92 10.39
N ARG A 66 9.06 -10.78 9.28
CA ARG A 66 10.03 -11.75 8.77
C ARG A 66 9.45 -13.13 8.48
N GLU A 67 8.17 -13.17 8.14
CA GLU A 67 7.51 -14.40 7.72
C GLU A 67 7.66 -14.62 6.20
N ILE A 68 7.52 -15.88 5.79
CA ILE A 68 7.47 -16.26 4.37
C ILE A 68 6.02 -16.14 3.91
N PRO A 69 5.77 -15.54 2.72
CA PRO A 69 4.43 -15.41 2.19
C PRO A 69 3.76 -16.78 1.95
N GLU A 70 2.59 -16.94 2.52
CA GLU A 70 1.71 -18.08 2.28
C GLU A 70 0.87 -17.83 1.00
N ARG A 71 0.10 -18.85 0.59
CA ARG A 71 -0.80 -18.71 -0.57
C ARG A 71 -1.87 -17.64 -0.36
N GLU A 72 -2.41 -17.56 0.86
CA GLU A 72 -3.51 -16.67 1.24
C GLU A 72 -2.96 -15.41 1.95
N LEU A 73 -2.35 -14.50 1.17
CA LEU A 73 -1.64 -13.31 1.68
C LEU A 73 -2.49 -12.46 2.63
N ILE A 74 -3.75 -12.19 2.27
CA ILE A 74 -4.63 -11.34 3.10
C ILE A 74 -4.95 -12.03 4.42
N THR A 75 -5.18 -13.34 4.41
CA THR A 75 -5.43 -14.13 5.62
C THR A 75 -4.23 -14.08 6.55
N GLN A 76 -3.02 -14.24 6.00
CA GLN A 76 -1.78 -14.14 6.74
C GLN A 76 -1.57 -12.71 7.27
N GLY A 77 -1.74 -11.69 6.44
CA GLY A 77 -1.63 -10.30 6.84
C GLY A 77 -2.63 -9.91 7.93
N LYS A 78 -3.87 -10.41 7.83
CA LYS A 78 -4.91 -10.22 8.86
C LYS A 78 -4.53 -10.86 10.19
N ARG A 79 -3.88 -12.02 10.19
CA ARG A 79 -3.35 -12.68 11.39
C ARG A 79 -2.27 -11.82 12.06
N LEU A 80 -1.41 -11.19 11.26
CA LEU A 80 -0.29 -10.37 11.75
C LEU A 80 -0.73 -8.96 12.20
N ASN A 81 -1.68 -8.35 11.51
CA ASN A 81 -2.18 -7.02 11.84
C ASN A 81 -3.70 -6.90 11.62
N PRO A 82 -4.52 -7.52 12.49
CA PRO A 82 -5.97 -7.56 12.31
C PRO A 82 -6.59 -6.16 12.23
N THR A 83 -6.11 -5.21 13.02
CA THR A 83 -6.65 -3.85 13.09
C THR A 83 -6.60 -3.10 11.75
N VAL A 84 -5.57 -3.33 10.95
CA VAL A 84 -5.45 -2.72 9.63
C VAL A 84 -6.48 -3.34 8.67
N PHE A 85 -6.58 -4.67 8.64
CA PHE A 85 -7.46 -5.36 7.69
C PHE A 85 -8.94 -5.23 8.04
N GLU A 86 -9.29 -5.11 9.31
CA GLU A 86 -10.64 -4.76 9.76
C GLU A 86 -11.12 -3.41 9.20
N LYS A 87 -10.20 -2.49 8.92
CA LYS A 87 -10.52 -1.16 8.39
C LYS A 87 -10.45 -1.07 6.87
N ILE A 88 -9.58 -1.83 6.22
CA ILE A 88 -9.35 -1.71 4.77
C ILE A 88 -9.96 -2.84 3.94
N TYR A 89 -10.07 -4.05 4.48
CA TYR A 89 -10.51 -5.22 3.71
C TYR A 89 -11.89 -5.73 4.14
N ASP A 90 -12.15 -5.90 5.43
CA ASP A 90 -13.41 -6.43 5.93
C ASP A 90 -14.64 -5.59 5.51
N PRO A 91 -14.57 -4.24 5.43
CA PRO A 91 -15.70 -3.45 4.99
C PRO A 91 -16.14 -3.75 3.55
N LEU A 92 -15.27 -4.31 2.70
CA LEU A 92 -15.62 -4.69 1.32
C LEU A 92 -16.73 -5.74 1.27
N PHE A 93 -16.78 -6.64 2.22
CA PHE A 93 -17.81 -7.68 2.28
C PHE A 93 -19.21 -7.13 2.60
N SER A 94 -19.27 -5.95 3.22
CA SER A 94 -20.52 -5.25 3.48
C SER A 94 -20.97 -4.37 2.31
N LEU A 95 -20.11 -4.17 1.30
CA LEU A 95 -20.39 -3.42 0.11
C LEU A 95 -20.88 -4.38 -0.99
N LYS A 96 -22.07 -4.99 -0.80
CA LYS A 96 -22.69 -5.77 -1.88
C LYS A 96 -23.12 -4.80 -2.98
N PRO A 97 -22.61 -4.95 -4.24
CA PRO A 97 -23.18 -4.21 -5.34
C PRO A 97 -24.62 -4.62 -5.51
N ASN A 98 -25.54 -3.66 -5.57
CA ASN A 98 -26.85 -3.92 -6.11
C ASN A 98 -26.67 -4.47 -7.54
N LYS A 99 -26.91 -5.76 -7.75
CA LYS A 99 -27.17 -6.30 -9.09
C LYS A 99 -28.50 -5.70 -9.54
N GLY A 100 -28.44 -4.50 -10.06
CA GLY A 100 -29.47 -3.88 -10.85
C GLY A 100 -29.11 -4.10 -12.31
N THR A 101 -29.98 -4.86 -12.97
CA THR A 101 -30.19 -4.99 -14.40
C THR A 101 -29.21 -5.84 -15.23
N ASP A 102 -29.88 -6.81 -15.79
CA ASP A 102 -29.71 -7.52 -17.05
C ASP A 102 -28.78 -8.72 -17.09
N SER A 103 -29.31 -9.83 -16.62
CA SER A 103 -29.40 -11.02 -17.48
C SER A 103 -30.57 -11.89 -17.04
N VAL A 104 -31.58 -11.89 -17.85
CA VAL A 104 -32.66 -12.88 -17.91
C VAL A 104 -32.02 -14.26 -18.12
N LEU A 105 -32.09 -15.13 -17.14
CA LEU A 105 -32.22 -16.57 -17.25
C LEU A 105 -32.46 -17.17 -15.86
N GLU A 106 -33.70 -17.28 -15.56
CA GLU A 106 -34.53 -18.36 -15.03
C GLU A 106 -34.05 -19.25 -13.87
N ASN A 107 -34.89 -19.14 -12.86
CA ASN A 107 -35.56 -20.25 -12.15
C ASN A 107 -34.91 -20.95 -10.98
N ALA A 108 -35.65 -20.78 -9.94
CA ALA A 108 -36.05 -21.70 -8.88
C ALA A 108 -35.44 -21.43 -7.48
N ALA A 109 -36.37 -20.89 -6.70
CA ALA A 109 -36.65 -21.22 -5.29
C ALA A 109 -35.51 -21.12 -4.26
N SER A 110 -35.42 -20.04 -3.56
CA SER A 110 -35.91 -19.92 -2.18
C SER A 110 -35.66 -18.50 -1.68
N GLN A 111 -36.74 -17.93 -1.20
CA GLN A 111 -36.83 -16.63 -0.54
C GLN A 111 -35.99 -16.64 0.72
N THR A 112 -35.01 -15.77 0.82
CA THR A 112 -34.67 -15.12 2.06
C THR A 112 -34.23 -13.69 1.70
N GLU A 113 -35.20 -12.79 1.74
CA GLU A 113 -34.99 -11.36 1.59
C GLU A 113 -34.11 -10.85 2.73
N CYS A 114 -32.90 -10.45 2.40
CA CYS A 114 -32.14 -9.52 3.19
C CYS A 114 -31.63 -8.42 2.26
N THR A 115 -32.58 -7.63 1.74
CA THR A 115 -32.32 -6.42 0.96
C THR A 115 -31.87 -5.31 1.90
N VAL A 116 -30.60 -5.24 2.21
CA VAL A 116 -29.99 -4.01 2.72
C VAL A 116 -29.88 -3.05 1.53
N LYS A 117 -30.84 -2.16 1.38
CA LYS A 117 -30.77 -1.02 0.46
C LYS A 117 -29.70 -0.06 0.95
N THR A 118 -28.46 -0.30 0.56
CA THR A 118 -27.37 0.65 0.84
C THR A 118 -27.57 1.85 -0.09
N HIS A 119 -27.83 3.02 0.48
CA HIS A 119 -27.92 4.26 -0.30
C HIS A 119 -26.57 4.55 -0.98
N PRO A 120 -26.54 5.05 -2.24
CA PRO A 120 -25.31 5.34 -2.98
C PRO A 120 -24.30 6.18 -2.17
N GLY A 121 -24.77 7.16 -1.42
CA GLY A 121 -23.93 7.99 -0.56
C GLY A 121 -23.30 7.26 0.63
N GLU A 122 -23.89 6.15 1.08
CA GLU A 122 -23.30 5.31 2.14
C GLU A 122 -22.13 4.47 1.62
N ILE A 123 -22.25 3.95 0.40
CA ILE A 123 -21.15 3.21 -0.27
C ILE A 123 -19.97 4.14 -0.49
N GLU A 124 -20.23 5.34 -1.02
CA GLU A 124 -19.21 6.36 -1.25
C GLU A 124 -18.47 6.72 0.05
N LYS A 125 -19.20 6.93 1.14
CA LYS A 125 -18.63 7.21 2.45
C LYS A 125 -17.74 6.06 2.96
N LYS A 126 -18.19 4.82 2.81
CA LYS A 126 -17.41 3.64 3.21
C LYS A 126 -16.14 3.50 2.38
N VAL A 127 -16.23 3.67 1.05
CA VAL A 127 -15.08 3.62 0.15
C VAL A 127 -14.07 4.71 0.50
N LYS A 128 -14.54 5.94 0.76
CA LYS A 128 -13.69 7.04 1.21
C LYS A 128 -12.94 6.68 2.49
N ASN A 129 -13.63 6.16 3.49
CA ASN A 129 -13.01 5.75 4.75
C ASN A 129 -11.93 4.66 4.54
N ILE A 130 -12.19 3.68 3.67
CA ILE A 130 -11.20 2.64 3.34
C ILE A 130 -9.95 3.28 2.72
N LEU A 131 -10.11 4.18 1.75
CA LEU A 131 -8.99 4.88 1.12
C LEU A 131 -8.19 5.71 2.13
N GLU A 132 -8.86 6.41 3.05
CA GLU A 132 -8.22 7.18 4.12
C GLU A 132 -7.41 6.28 5.05
N HIS A 133 -7.90 5.08 5.39
CA HIS A 133 -7.15 4.11 6.18
C HIS A 133 -5.94 3.54 5.43
N CYS A 134 -6.07 3.26 4.12
CA CYS A 134 -4.93 2.87 3.29
C CYS A 134 -3.84 3.96 3.27
N ILE A 135 -4.25 5.23 3.10
CA ILE A 135 -3.34 6.37 3.11
C ILE A 135 -2.64 6.51 4.47
N SER A 136 -3.37 6.40 5.58
CA SER A 136 -2.82 6.48 6.93
C SER A 136 -1.76 5.41 7.16
N TYR A 137 -2.11 4.15 6.88
CA TYR A 137 -1.19 3.03 7.00
C TYR A 137 0.10 3.23 6.20
N LEU A 138 -0.02 3.63 4.93
CA LEU A 138 1.15 3.84 4.08
C LEU A 138 1.99 5.01 4.57
N LYS A 139 1.39 6.12 5.01
CA LYS A 139 2.12 7.26 5.57
C LYS A 139 2.92 6.88 6.82
N GLU A 140 2.31 6.14 7.73
CA GLU A 140 2.94 5.68 8.97
C GLU A 140 4.16 4.77 8.70
N ASN A 141 4.06 3.92 7.67
CA ASN A 141 5.11 2.97 7.33
C ASN A 141 6.15 3.51 6.31
N THR A 142 5.93 4.69 5.71
CA THR A 142 6.81 5.24 4.66
C THR A 142 8.26 5.34 5.11
N SER A 143 8.52 5.94 6.26
CA SER A 143 9.89 6.16 6.73
C SER A 143 10.64 4.84 6.95
N HIS A 144 9.96 3.82 7.44
CA HIS A 144 10.54 2.50 7.69
C HIS A 144 10.84 1.79 6.37
N VAL A 145 9.85 1.72 5.47
CA VAL A 145 9.98 0.98 4.21
C VAL A 145 10.96 1.64 3.24
N TYR A 146 10.97 2.98 3.18
CA TYR A 146 11.86 3.73 2.29
C TYR A 146 13.27 3.95 2.85
N GLN A 147 13.60 3.34 3.96
CA GLN A 147 14.93 3.49 4.58
C GLN A 147 16.11 3.29 3.60
N PRO A 148 16.13 2.25 2.74
CA PRO A 148 17.20 2.08 1.75
C PRO A 148 17.29 3.23 0.76
N VAL A 149 16.14 3.74 0.31
CA VAL A 149 16.03 4.88 -0.61
C VAL A 149 16.54 6.15 0.05
N LEU A 150 16.13 6.39 1.30
CA LEU A 150 16.55 7.55 2.08
C LEU A 150 18.04 7.52 2.37
N LYS A 151 18.60 6.35 2.73
CA LYS A 151 20.05 6.15 2.90
C LYS A 151 20.80 6.50 1.62
N TYR A 152 20.33 6.02 0.49
CA TYR A 152 20.96 6.29 -0.80
C TYR A 152 20.91 7.78 -1.15
N LEU A 153 19.74 8.43 -0.99
CA LEU A 153 19.57 9.86 -1.21
C LEU A 153 20.50 10.70 -0.34
N VAL A 154 20.62 10.36 0.94
CA VAL A 154 21.54 11.07 1.86
C VAL A 154 22.99 10.89 1.42
N LYS A 155 23.36 9.70 0.95
CA LYS A 155 24.74 9.38 0.54
C LYS A 155 25.12 10.07 -0.78
N TYR A 156 24.23 10.08 -1.76
CA TYR A 156 24.55 10.48 -3.13
C TYR A 156 23.87 11.77 -3.59
N GLY A 157 22.96 12.32 -2.81
CA GLY A 157 22.23 13.57 -3.11
C GLY A 157 21.18 13.43 -4.23
N ASN A 158 21.12 12.28 -4.90
CA ASN A 158 20.16 11.97 -5.95
C ASN A 158 19.84 10.47 -5.98
N LEU A 159 18.88 10.07 -6.79
CA LEU A 159 18.51 8.66 -6.99
C LEU A 159 18.98 8.12 -8.34
N GLU A 160 19.83 8.87 -9.04
CA GLU A 160 20.45 8.41 -10.26
C GLU A 160 21.35 7.20 -9.93
N GLY A 161 21.12 6.07 -10.57
CA GLY A 161 21.83 4.83 -10.26
C GLY A 161 21.28 4.02 -9.07
N PHE A 162 20.27 4.52 -8.33
CA PHE A 162 19.55 3.69 -7.39
C PHE A 162 18.75 2.64 -8.15
N ARG A 163 19.31 1.43 -8.21
CA ARG A 163 18.65 0.30 -8.83
C ARG A 163 18.17 -0.63 -7.73
N TYR A 164 16.88 -0.73 -7.62
CA TYR A 164 16.25 -1.87 -6.99
C TYR A 164 15.97 -2.88 -8.09
N GLU A 165 16.45 -4.09 -7.95
CA GLU A 165 16.05 -5.19 -8.83
C GLU A 165 14.56 -5.44 -8.59
N THR A 166 13.75 -4.77 -9.40
CA THR A 166 12.31 -4.99 -9.41
C THR A 166 12.04 -6.25 -10.22
N ARG A 167 11.13 -7.08 -9.75
CA ARG A 167 10.61 -8.20 -10.55
C ARG A 167 10.05 -7.68 -11.89
N PRO A 168 9.88 -8.52 -12.93
CA PRO A 168 9.45 -8.10 -14.28
C PRO A 168 8.21 -7.21 -14.36
N HIS A 169 7.42 -7.18 -13.30
CA HIS A 169 6.27 -6.29 -13.14
C HIS A 169 6.53 -5.18 -12.11
N GLY A 170 7.80 -4.86 -11.89
CA GLY A 170 8.24 -4.01 -10.80
C GLY A 170 7.61 -2.63 -10.81
N PHE A 171 6.92 -2.34 -9.74
CA PHE A 171 6.47 -1.00 -9.44
C PHE A 171 7.71 -0.17 -9.08
N GLY A 172 8.00 0.85 -9.87
CA GLY A 172 9.08 1.78 -9.57
C GLY A 172 8.83 2.53 -8.26
N ILE A 173 9.90 3.04 -7.67
CA ILE A 173 9.80 3.92 -6.50
C ILE A 173 8.90 5.11 -6.85
N ASN A 174 7.85 5.31 -6.07
CA ASN A 174 6.93 6.40 -6.30
C ASN A 174 7.44 7.68 -5.62
N TYR A 175 8.12 8.52 -6.39
CA TYR A 175 8.64 9.80 -5.89
C TYR A 175 7.55 10.78 -5.46
N GLU A 176 6.40 10.76 -6.14
CA GLU A 176 5.25 11.59 -5.78
C GLU A 176 4.74 11.27 -4.37
N TRP A 177 4.82 9.99 -3.98
CA TRP A 177 4.50 9.58 -2.63
C TRP A 177 5.45 10.20 -1.60
N LEU A 178 6.74 10.22 -1.88
CA LEU A 178 7.73 10.85 -0.99
C LEU A 178 7.47 12.35 -0.85
N VAL A 179 7.08 13.01 -1.94
CA VAL A 179 6.68 14.44 -1.92
C VAL A 179 5.42 14.62 -1.08
N ARG A 180 4.41 13.77 -1.28
CA ARG A 180 3.14 13.79 -0.52
C ARG A 180 3.36 13.59 0.98
N CYS A 181 4.37 12.81 1.36
CA CYS A 181 4.76 12.59 2.77
C CYS A 181 5.71 13.66 3.31
N GLY A 182 6.12 14.64 2.51
CA GLY A 182 7.07 15.66 2.91
C GLY A 182 8.51 15.17 3.08
N LEU A 183 8.82 13.99 2.52
CA LEU A 183 10.15 13.37 2.59
C LEU A 183 11.04 13.74 1.39
N ALA A 184 10.46 14.22 0.31
CA ALA A 184 11.14 14.71 -0.88
C ALA A 184 10.42 15.93 -1.44
N CYS A 185 11.10 16.65 -2.31
CA CYS A 185 10.54 17.83 -2.97
C CYS A 185 10.84 17.79 -4.46
N ARG A 186 9.95 18.36 -5.26
CA ARG A 186 10.05 18.27 -6.73
C ARG A 186 11.20 19.08 -7.31
N TYR A 187 11.46 20.29 -6.79
CA TYR A 187 12.42 21.23 -7.36
C TYR A 187 13.06 22.11 -6.30
N GLY A 188 14.33 22.44 -6.50
CA GLY A 188 15.03 23.47 -5.76
C GLY A 188 15.57 23.09 -4.39
N ILE A 189 16.47 23.94 -3.88
CA ILE A 189 17.14 23.74 -2.58
C ILE A 189 16.17 23.88 -1.39
N PRO A 190 15.24 24.85 -1.38
CA PRO A 190 14.27 24.96 -0.27
C PRO A 190 13.41 23.72 -0.08
N GLU A 191 13.14 23.02 -1.16
CA GLU A 191 12.31 21.84 -1.19
C GLU A 191 13.03 20.58 -0.70
N LYS A 192 14.35 20.58 -0.68
CA LYS A 192 15.17 19.50 -0.10
C LYS A 192 15.25 19.56 1.43
N ILE A 193 15.02 20.72 2.01
CA ILE A 193 15.15 20.92 3.46
C ILE A 193 14.23 20.00 4.28
N PRO A 194 12.94 19.80 3.95
CA PRO A 194 12.08 18.88 4.70
C PRO A 194 12.60 17.44 4.66
N PHE A 195 13.08 17.01 3.49
CA PHE A 195 13.66 15.67 3.32
C PHE A 195 14.92 15.50 4.17
N LEU A 196 15.85 16.46 4.12
CA LEU A 196 17.09 16.40 4.91
C LEU A 196 16.79 16.38 6.39
N LYS A 197 15.87 17.23 6.87
CA LYS A 197 15.43 17.21 8.28
C LYS A 197 14.83 15.88 8.69
N GLN A 198 14.06 15.23 7.82
CA GLN A 198 13.48 13.94 8.11
C GLN A 198 14.55 12.84 8.12
N ALA A 199 15.49 12.89 7.19
CA ALA A 199 16.62 11.97 7.14
C ALA A 199 17.49 12.10 8.39
N GLU A 200 17.75 13.34 8.88
CA GLU A 200 18.46 13.60 10.12
C GLU A 200 17.72 13.05 11.35
N LYS A 201 16.38 13.21 11.40
CA LYS A 201 15.55 12.61 12.47
C LYS A 201 15.61 11.08 12.48
N LEU A 202 15.84 10.46 11.33
CA LEU A 202 16.05 9.02 11.19
C LEU A 202 17.49 8.59 11.50
N GLY A 203 18.35 9.51 11.96
CA GLY A 203 19.74 9.23 12.31
C GLY A 203 20.73 9.28 11.14
N TYR A 204 20.28 9.72 9.95
CA TYR A 204 21.17 9.92 8.82
C TYR A 204 21.78 11.32 8.86
N LYS A 205 23.09 11.38 9.00
CA LYS A 205 23.81 12.65 8.84
C LYS A 205 23.84 13.01 7.37
N SER A 206 23.25 14.13 7.00
CA SER A 206 23.35 14.67 5.65
C SER A 206 24.78 15.14 5.41
N ALA A 207 25.58 14.31 4.76
CA ALA A 207 26.95 14.66 4.45
C ALA A 207 27.10 15.52 3.19
N ILE A 208 26.04 15.75 2.42
CA ILE A 208 26.14 16.40 1.11
C ILE A 208 24.96 17.34 0.90
N TYR A 209 25.21 18.63 1.10
CA TYR A 209 24.43 19.67 0.43
C TYR A 209 24.95 19.75 -1.00
N PRO A 210 24.16 19.42 -2.05
CA PRO A 210 24.55 19.79 -3.38
C PRO A 210 24.54 21.31 -3.46
N LYS A 211 25.67 21.86 -3.84
CA LYS A 211 25.83 23.28 -4.17
C LYS A 211 24.94 23.65 -5.34
#